data_41cef2168ede0c85e5aac77709ee5dd9
#
_entry.id   41cef2168ede0c85e5aac77709ee5dd9
#
_cell.length_a   1.000
_cell.length_b   1.000
_cell.length_c   1.000
_cell.angle_alpha   90.00
_cell.angle_beta   90.00
_cell.angle_gamma   90.00
#
_symmetry.space_group_name_H-M   'P 1'
#
loop_
_entity.id
_entity.type
_entity.pdbx_description
1 polymer ?
#
loop_
_entity_poly.entity_id
_entity_poly.type
_entity_poly.pdbx_seq_one_letter_code
_entity_poly.pdbx_strand_id
1 'polypeptide(L)'
;MKLVNDTAVAVDQLGMRQGAVAVYLDVWHKDLPEFLQLRTNNGDDRMKAHDIFPAVCYPDLFWRMAKRDLNQQWHLFCPNEIMTVKGYCLEDYYGEEWEQRYMDCVNDSRLSKRSMGIKDIVRLILRSAVETGTPFTFNRDTVNRANPNAHRGIIYCSNLCTEIAQNMSSIETVSTEICTEDGDTVVVKTIRPGDFVVCNLASLSLGHLPLEDEKQMKEKVATVVRALDNVIELNFYPIPFAQITNHRYRSIGLGASGYHHALAVRGIRWESEEHLSFMDKVFERINYAAIAASSELAKEKGAYHYFEGSDWQTGAYFIKRGYNSPEWKALAVKVSTQGMRNAYLLAIAPTSSTSIIAGTTAGTDPVMKRFFLEEKKGAMLPRVAPALSDKTYWIYKSAYLTDQTWSIRAAGIRQLHIDQAQSLNLYITNEFTLRQVLNLYLLAWECGVKTVYYVRSKSLEVEECESCAS
;
A
#
# COMPACT_ATOMS: atom_id res chain seq x y z
N MET A 1 0.62 -19.62 11.28
CA MET A 1 -0.52 -18.68 11.16
C MET A 1 -1.34 -18.59 12.43
N LYS A 2 -1.77 -19.70 13.09
CA LYS A 2 -2.55 -19.67 14.35
C LYS A 2 -1.91 -18.82 15.44
N LEU A 3 -0.64 -19.02 15.76
CA LEU A 3 0.07 -18.23 16.79
C LEU A 3 0.02 -16.72 16.50
N VAL A 4 0.17 -16.32 15.24
CA VAL A 4 0.09 -14.90 14.84
C VAL A 4 -1.33 -14.37 14.98
N ASN A 5 -2.34 -15.18 14.60
CA ASN A 5 -3.76 -14.86 14.79
C ASN A 5 -4.09 -14.64 16.26
N ASP A 6 -3.70 -15.59 17.13
CA ASP A 6 -3.99 -15.52 18.56
C ASP A 6 -3.25 -14.36 19.23
N THR A 7 -2.04 -14.02 18.75
CA THR A 7 -1.31 -12.81 19.18
C THR A 7 -2.05 -11.54 18.79
N ALA A 8 -2.58 -11.46 17.56
CA ALA A 8 -3.35 -10.30 17.10
C ALA A 8 -4.62 -10.11 17.98
N VAL A 9 -5.32 -11.20 18.32
CA VAL A 9 -6.49 -11.15 19.20
C VAL A 9 -6.12 -10.77 20.63
N ALA A 10 -4.99 -11.28 21.15
CA ALA A 10 -4.54 -10.99 22.52
C ALA A 10 -4.09 -9.54 22.73
N VAL A 11 -3.63 -8.86 21.68
CA VAL A 11 -3.13 -7.47 21.74
C VAL A 11 -4.20 -6.51 21.20
N ASP A 12 -5.28 -6.34 21.96
CA ASP A 12 -6.44 -5.51 21.56
C ASP A 12 -6.46 -4.12 22.21
N GLN A 13 -5.43 -3.78 23.00
CA GLN A 13 -5.32 -2.51 23.72
C GLN A 13 -6.58 -2.20 24.57
N LEU A 14 -7.05 -3.17 25.34
CA LEU A 14 -8.24 -3.08 26.20
C LEU A 14 -9.53 -2.74 25.43
N GLY A 15 -9.69 -3.26 24.24
CA GLY A 15 -10.85 -3.03 23.37
C GLY A 15 -10.88 -1.65 22.71
N MET A 16 -9.87 -0.82 22.92
CA MET A 16 -9.79 0.52 22.28
C MET A 16 -9.35 0.45 20.82
N ARG A 17 -8.39 -0.42 20.51
CA ARG A 17 -7.93 -0.71 19.16
C ARG A 17 -7.47 -2.16 19.07
N GLN A 18 -8.15 -2.94 18.27
CA GLN A 18 -7.81 -4.34 18.06
C GLN A 18 -6.47 -4.49 17.38
N GLY A 19 -5.72 -5.54 17.75
CA GLY A 19 -4.54 -5.97 17.03
C GLY A 19 -4.94 -6.46 15.63
N ALA A 20 -4.13 -6.13 14.62
CA ALA A 20 -4.37 -6.55 13.25
C ALA A 20 -3.04 -6.83 12.55
N VAL A 21 -2.98 -7.94 11.82
CA VAL A 21 -1.75 -8.38 11.13
C VAL A 21 -2.08 -8.73 9.69
N ALA A 22 -1.40 -8.12 8.72
CA ALA A 22 -1.39 -8.58 7.35
C ALA A 22 -0.20 -9.51 7.11
N VAL A 23 -0.44 -10.59 6.38
CA VAL A 23 0.61 -11.54 5.96
C VAL A 23 0.64 -11.57 4.44
N TYR A 24 1.82 -11.32 3.89
CA TYR A 24 2.07 -11.28 2.46
C TYR A 24 2.72 -12.59 2.02
N LEU A 25 2.16 -13.23 1.00
CA LEU A 25 2.66 -14.47 0.42
C LEU A 25 2.77 -14.31 -1.10
N ASP A 26 3.84 -14.85 -1.68
CA ASP A 26 3.99 -14.83 -3.13
C ASP A 26 3.06 -15.81 -3.83
N VAL A 27 2.54 -15.43 -5.00
CA VAL A 27 1.61 -16.25 -5.79
C VAL A 27 2.23 -17.58 -6.28
N TRP A 28 3.55 -17.71 -6.22
CA TRP A 28 4.30 -18.92 -6.56
C TRP A 28 4.61 -19.82 -5.35
N HIS A 29 4.20 -19.43 -4.14
CA HIS A 29 4.46 -20.22 -2.94
C HIS A 29 3.59 -21.48 -2.88
N LYS A 30 4.18 -22.61 -2.44
CA LYS A 30 3.53 -23.93 -2.41
C LYS A 30 2.27 -23.98 -1.56
N ASP A 31 2.19 -23.18 -0.50
CA ASP A 31 1.07 -23.11 0.44
C ASP A 31 -0.01 -22.10 0.02
N LEU A 32 0.09 -21.51 -1.16
CA LEU A 32 -0.86 -20.49 -1.63
C LEU A 32 -2.32 -20.94 -1.57
N PRO A 33 -2.70 -22.16 -2.01
CA PRO A 33 -4.10 -22.58 -1.99
C PRO A 33 -4.69 -22.64 -0.58
N GLU A 34 -3.91 -23.10 0.38
CA GLU A 34 -4.28 -23.21 1.80
C GLU A 34 -4.30 -21.80 2.44
N PHE A 35 -3.37 -20.94 2.09
CA PHE A 35 -3.30 -19.55 2.55
C PHE A 35 -4.53 -18.74 2.14
N LEU A 36 -5.02 -18.89 0.91
CA LEU A 36 -6.21 -18.20 0.40
C LEU A 36 -7.51 -18.62 1.10
N GLN A 37 -7.50 -19.73 1.83
CA GLN A 37 -8.67 -20.27 2.55
C GLN A 37 -8.68 -19.88 4.04
N LEU A 38 -7.67 -19.16 4.54
CA LEU A 38 -7.53 -18.86 5.97
C LEU A 38 -8.75 -18.14 6.57
N ARG A 39 -9.43 -17.29 5.80
CA ARG A 39 -10.57 -16.48 6.26
C ARG A 39 -11.92 -16.92 5.71
N THR A 40 -11.96 -17.83 4.73
CA THR A 40 -13.21 -18.27 4.13
C THR A 40 -14.06 -19.06 5.13
N ASN A 41 -15.40 -18.99 5.00
CA ASN A 41 -16.35 -19.57 5.95
C ASN A 41 -16.52 -21.09 5.83
N ASN A 42 -15.78 -21.76 4.94
CA ASN A 42 -15.87 -23.20 4.71
C ASN A 42 -14.58 -23.91 5.09
N GLY A 43 -14.68 -25.17 5.54
CA GLY A 43 -13.55 -26.01 5.90
C GLY A 43 -13.39 -26.20 7.42
N ASP A 44 -12.26 -26.79 7.84
CA ASP A 44 -11.97 -27.08 9.25
C ASP A 44 -11.53 -25.79 9.96
N ASP A 45 -12.24 -25.39 11.01
CA ASP A 45 -11.95 -24.21 11.83
C ASP A 45 -10.53 -24.21 12.44
N ARG A 46 -9.95 -25.40 12.66
CA ARG A 46 -8.57 -25.52 13.12
C ARG A 46 -7.56 -24.98 12.10
N MET A 47 -7.94 -24.91 10.83
CA MET A 47 -7.12 -24.37 9.75
C MET A 47 -7.38 -22.87 9.47
N LYS A 48 -8.30 -22.24 10.21
CA LYS A 48 -8.68 -20.84 10.01
C LYS A 48 -7.86 -19.89 10.86
N ALA A 49 -7.74 -18.65 10.35
CA ALA A 49 -7.09 -17.52 11.00
C ALA A 49 -7.84 -16.25 10.58
N HIS A 50 -8.96 -15.98 11.24
CA HIS A 50 -9.91 -14.93 10.82
C HIS A 50 -9.42 -13.51 11.10
N ASP A 51 -8.49 -13.34 12.05
CA ASP A 51 -7.95 -12.04 12.46
C ASP A 51 -6.65 -11.67 11.73
N ILE A 52 -6.24 -12.50 10.76
CA ILE A 52 -5.13 -12.22 9.86
C ILE A 52 -5.69 -11.78 8.50
N PHE A 53 -5.04 -10.77 7.92
CA PHE A 53 -5.39 -10.25 6.59
C PHE A 53 -4.40 -10.80 5.54
N PRO A 54 -4.82 -11.79 4.74
CA PRO A 54 -3.99 -12.31 3.66
C PRO A 54 -3.75 -11.25 2.58
N ALA A 55 -2.51 -11.22 2.08
CA ALA A 55 -2.12 -10.44 0.90
C ALA A 55 -1.27 -11.31 -0.03
N VAL A 56 -1.40 -11.12 -1.33
CA VAL A 56 -0.65 -11.89 -2.33
C VAL A 56 0.23 -10.97 -3.16
N CYS A 57 1.50 -11.36 -3.29
CA CYS A 57 2.47 -10.67 -4.13
C CYS A 57 2.49 -11.28 -5.52
N TYR A 58 2.30 -10.45 -6.54
CA TYR A 58 2.22 -10.88 -7.93
C TYR A 58 3.38 -10.33 -8.75
N PRO A 59 4.13 -11.19 -9.44
CA PRO A 59 5.02 -10.76 -10.52
C PRO A 59 4.19 -10.48 -11.79
N ASP A 60 4.70 -9.65 -12.68
CA ASP A 60 4.04 -9.32 -13.95
C ASP A 60 3.75 -10.55 -14.81
N LEU A 61 4.62 -11.57 -14.76
CA LEU A 61 4.43 -12.81 -15.50
C LEU A 61 3.08 -13.47 -15.19
N PHE A 62 2.67 -13.48 -13.90
CA PHE A 62 1.38 -14.07 -13.52
C PHE A 62 0.20 -13.37 -14.20
N TRP A 63 0.18 -12.03 -14.17
CA TRP A 63 -0.89 -11.25 -14.80
C TRP A 63 -0.86 -11.35 -16.33
N ARG A 64 0.32 -11.34 -16.96
CA ARG A 64 0.44 -11.56 -18.40
C ARG A 64 -0.12 -12.91 -18.82
N MET A 65 0.22 -13.98 -18.09
CA MET A 65 -0.32 -15.30 -18.33
C MET A 65 -1.83 -15.37 -18.12
N ALA A 66 -2.34 -14.81 -17.00
CA ALA A 66 -3.77 -14.78 -16.70
C ALA A 66 -4.58 -14.00 -17.74
N LYS A 67 -4.03 -12.92 -18.29
CA LYS A 67 -4.65 -12.14 -19.37
C LYS A 67 -4.67 -12.90 -20.70
N ARG A 68 -3.57 -13.60 -21.01
CA ARG A 68 -3.41 -14.30 -22.29
C ARG A 68 -4.27 -15.56 -22.38
N ASP A 69 -4.14 -16.47 -21.39
CA ASP A 69 -4.88 -17.74 -21.37
C ASP A 69 -4.89 -18.35 -19.97
N LEU A 70 -6.08 -18.46 -19.42
CA LEU A 70 -6.32 -19.03 -18.07
C LEU A 70 -6.08 -20.55 -17.98
N ASN A 71 -5.94 -21.25 -19.12
CA ASN A 71 -5.71 -22.69 -19.12
C ASN A 71 -4.21 -23.06 -18.95
N GLN A 72 -3.32 -22.08 -18.95
CA GLN A 72 -1.90 -22.31 -18.70
C GLN A 72 -1.66 -22.81 -17.28
N GLN A 73 -0.55 -23.52 -17.10
CA GLN A 73 -0.10 -24.02 -15.81
C GLN A 73 0.80 -23.01 -15.13
N TRP A 74 0.58 -22.83 -13.84
CA TRP A 74 1.43 -22.10 -12.92
C TRP A 74 2.07 -23.08 -11.93
N HIS A 75 3.32 -22.84 -11.55
CA HIS A 75 4.08 -23.75 -10.70
C HIS A 75 4.36 -23.11 -9.34
N LEU A 76 4.05 -23.86 -8.28
CA LEU A 76 4.24 -23.44 -6.89
C LEU A 76 5.45 -24.19 -6.32
N PHE A 77 6.29 -23.48 -5.58
CA PHE A 77 7.54 -23.96 -5.01
C PHE A 77 7.63 -23.70 -3.51
N CYS A 78 8.51 -24.45 -2.85
CA CYS A 78 8.96 -24.18 -1.49
C CYS A 78 10.18 -23.26 -1.53
N PRO A 79 10.17 -22.06 -0.90
CA PRO A 79 11.31 -21.14 -0.89
C PRO A 79 12.58 -21.77 -0.33
N ASN A 80 12.47 -22.56 0.74
CA ASN A 80 13.61 -23.25 1.35
C ASN A 80 14.24 -24.27 0.40
N GLU A 81 13.43 -24.99 -0.39
CA GLU A 81 13.92 -25.94 -1.38
C GLU A 81 14.67 -25.22 -2.51
N ILE A 82 14.15 -24.07 -2.98
CA ILE A 82 14.83 -23.22 -3.96
C ILE A 82 16.19 -22.78 -3.40
N MET A 83 16.22 -22.23 -2.20
CA MET A 83 17.47 -21.79 -1.58
C MET A 83 18.49 -22.93 -1.45
N THR A 84 18.03 -24.13 -1.06
CA THR A 84 18.92 -25.30 -0.91
C THR A 84 19.48 -25.79 -2.24
N VAL A 85 18.67 -25.83 -3.30
CA VAL A 85 19.04 -26.40 -4.61
C VAL A 85 19.72 -25.38 -5.52
N LYS A 86 19.26 -24.12 -5.48
CA LYS A 86 19.69 -23.05 -6.39
C LYS A 86 20.65 -22.04 -5.75
N GLY A 87 20.66 -21.92 -4.42
CA GLY A 87 21.49 -20.93 -3.69
C GLY A 87 20.97 -19.50 -3.77
N TYR A 88 19.70 -19.28 -4.11
CA TYR A 88 19.06 -17.96 -4.12
C TYR A 88 17.61 -18.03 -3.64
N CYS A 89 17.07 -16.89 -3.22
CA CYS A 89 15.66 -16.71 -2.87
C CYS A 89 14.94 -15.98 -4.02
N LEU A 90 13.83 -16.52 -4.52
CA LEU A 90 13.06 -15.87 -5.61
C LEU A 90 12.49 -14.52 -5.20
N GLU A 91 12.13 -14.35 -3.94
CA GLU A 91 11.61 -13.11 -3.36
C GLU A 91 12.59 -11.94 -3.44
N ASP A 92 13.89 -12.19 -3.63
CA ASP A 92 14.93 -11.15 -3.71
C ASP A 92 15.02 -10.50 -5.10
N TYR A 93 14.18 -10.94 -6.04
CA TYR A 93 14.20 -10.48 -7.43
C TYR A 93 12.85 -9.94 -7.88
N TYR A 94 12.86 -9.19 -8.98
CA TYR A 94 11.65 -8.69 -9.66
C TYR A 94 11.92 -8.49 -11.16
N GLY A 95 10.85 -8.34 -11.95
CA GLY A 95 10.93 -8.10 -13.39
C GLY A 95 11.53 -9.27 -14.15
N GLU A 96 12.33 -8.97 -15.17
CA GLU A 96 12.91 -9.97 -16.06
C GLU A 96 13.85 -10.96 -15.35
N GLU A 97 14.62 -10.48 -14.38
CA GLU A 97 15.53 -11.34 -13.62
C GLU A 97 14.75 -12.35 -12.78
N TRP A 98 13.66 -11.93 -12.14
CA TRP A 98 12.76 -12.83 -11.43
C TRP A 98 12.18 -13.88 -12.38
N GLU A 99 11.72 -13.46 -13.55
CA GLU A 99 11.12 -14.35 -14.54
C GLU A 99 12.11 -15.42 -15.02
N GLN A 100 13.35 -15.03 -15.32
CA GLN A 100 14.40 -15.96 -15.71
C GLN A 100 14.67 -17.00 -14.63
N ARG A 101 14.79 -16.57 -13.36
CA ARG A 101 15.02 -17.47 -12.22
C ARG A 101 13.83 -18.38 -11.92
N TYR A 102 12.61 -17.86 -12.07
CA TYR A 102 11.41 -18.67 -11.94
C TYR A 102 11.34 -19.75 -13.03
N MET A 103 11.64 -19.42 -14.27
CA MET A 103 11.69 -20.40 -15.37
C MET A 103 12.83 -21.40 -15.19
N ASP A 104 13.96 -21.00 -14.62
CA ASP A 104 15.03 -21.92 -14.24
C ASP A 104 14.56 -22.91 -13.15
N CYS A 105 13.78 -22.47 -12.18
CA CYS A 105 13.13 -23.37 -11.20
C CYS A 105 12.12 -24.32 -11.87
N VAL A 106 11.31 -23.81 -12.80
CA VAL A 106 10.31 -24.62 -13.52
C VAL A 106 10.96 -25.76 -14.31
N ASN A 107 12.12 -25.51 -14.88
CA ASN A 107 12.84 -26.49 -15.73
C ASN A 107 13.76 -27.44 -14.95
N ASP A 108 13.99 -27.17 -13.63
CA ASP A 108 14.87 -28.02 -12.81
C ASP A 108 14.10 -29.21 -12.21
N SER A 109 14.49 -30.42 -12.59
CA SER A 109 13.86 -31.67 -12.11
C SER A 109 14.15 -31.98 -10.64
N ARG A 110 15.14 -31.32 -10.02
CA ARG A 110 15.51 -31.51 -8.61
C ARG A 110 14.55 -30.81 -7.68
N LEU A 111 13.81 -29.79 -8.17
CA LEU A 111 12.83 -29.03 -7.38
C LEU A 111 11.46 -29.72 -7.42
N SER A 112 10.89 -29.96 -6.25
CA SER A 112 9.52 -30.42 -6.11
C SER A 112 8.54 -29.26 -6.38
N LYS A 113 7.74 -29.38 -7.44
CA LYS A 113 6.76 -28.37 -7.81
C LYS A 113 5.32 -28.91 -7.73
N ARG A 114 4.41 -28.04 -7.27
CA ARG A 114 2.95 -28.27 -7.36
C ARG A 114 2.45 -27.46 -8.54
N SER A 115 1.92 -28.10 -9.56
CA SER A 115 1.38 -27.41 -10.73
C SER A 115 -0.12 -27.24 -10.61
N MET A 116 -0.62 -26.02 -10.90
CA MET A 116 -2.02 -25.68 -10.89
C MET A 116 -2.39 -24.86 -12.12
N GLY A 117 -3.60 -25.04 -12.65
CA GLY A 117 -4.13 -24.14 -13.68
C GLY A 117 -4.26 -22.73 -13.17
N ILE A 118 -3.85 -21.73 -13.96
CA ILE A 118 -4.05 -20.30 -13.59
C ILE A 118 -5.52 -20.02 -13.29
N LYS A 119 -6.43 -20.61 -14.04
CA LYS A 119 -7.87 -20.53 -13.81
C LYS A 119 -8.28 -20.92 -12.39
N ASP A 120 -7.67 -21.96 -11.85
CA ASP A 120 -8.01 -22.45 -10.50
C ASP A 120 -7.42 -21.54 -9.42
N ILE A 121 -6.21 -21.04 -9.60
CA ILE A 121 -5.60 -20.06 -8.70
C ILE A 121 -6.42 -18.77 -8.69
N VAL A 122 -6.75 -18.23 -9.87
CA VAL A 122 -7.60 -17.04 -10.00
C VAL A 122 -8.96 -17.24 -9.33
N ARG A 123 -9.59 -18.42 -9.51
CA ARG A 123 -10.85 -18.74 -8.83
C ARG A 123 -10.73 -18.71 -7.31
N LEU A 124 -9.64 -19.25 -6.74
CA LEU A 124 -9.40 -19.22 -5.29
C LEU A 124 -9.21 -17.79 -4.80
N ILE A 125 -8.40 -16.98 -5.49
CA ILE A 125 -8.17 -15.57 -5.17
C ILE A 125 -9.48 -14.79 -5.17
N LEU A 126 -10.23 -14.86 -6.26
CA LEU A 126 -11.46 -14.09 -6.44
C LEU A 126 -12.56 -14.54 -5.49
N ARG A 127 -12.67 -15.85 -5.21
CA ARG A 127 -13.61 -16.37 -4.22
C ARG A 127 -13.29 -15.81 -2.82
N SER A 128 -12.03 -15.89 -2.40
CA SER A 128 -11.61 -15.32 -1.12
C SER A 128 -11.88 -13.81 -1.07
N ALA A 129 -11.57 -13.07 -2.15
CA ALA A 129 -11.77 -11.62 -2.22
C ALA A 129 -13.24 -11.22 -2.11
N VAL A 130 -14.15 -11.94 -2.76
CA VAL A 130 -15.61 -11.68 -2.70
C VAL A 130 -16.18 -12.03 -1.33
N GLU A 131 -15.75 -13.16 -0.71
CA GLU A 131 -16.26 -13.63 0.59
C GLU A 131 -15.72 -12.82 1.78
N THR A 132 -14.44 -12.38 1.72
CA THR A 132 -13.74 -11.85 2.90
C THR A 132 -13.15 -10.46 2.72
N GLY A 133 -13.23 -9.88 1.51
CA GLY A 133 -12.54 -8.65 1.14
C GLY A 133 -11.04 -8.82 0.86
N THR A 134 -10.47 -10.00 1.14
CA THR A 134 -9.05 -10.32 0.99
C THR A 134 -8.84 -11.54 0.09
N PRO A 135 -7.66 -11.76 -0.53
CA PRO A 135 -6.37 -11.16 -0.22
C PRO A 135 -6.21 -9.73 -0.81
N PHE A 136 -5.40 -8.93 -0.14
CA PHE A 136 -4.88 -7.71 -0.74
C PHE A 136 -3.92 -8.04 -1.88
N THR A 137 -3.79 -7.14 -2.85
CA THR A 137 -2.88 -7.30 -3.98
C THR A 137 -1.65 -6.42 -3.82
N PHE A 138 -0.48 -7.01 -4.06
CA PHE A 138 0.80 -6.31 -4.12
C PHE A 138 1.51 -6.67 -5.43
N ASN A 139 1.58 -5.73 -6.35
CA ASN A 139 2.22 -5.90 -7.65
C ASN A 139 3.73 -5.70 -7.52
N ARG A 140 4.46 -6.78 -7.22
CA ARG A 140 5.88 -6.78 -6.86
C ARG A 140 6.75 -6.01 -7.85
N ASP A 141 6.60 -6.30 -9.13
CA ASP A 141 7.45 -5.70 -10.16
C ASP A 141 7.17 -4.21 -10.33
N THR A 142 5.88 -3.82 -10.31
CA THR A 142 5.46 -2.41 -10.36
C THR A 142 5.99 -1.61 -9.17
N VAL A 143 5.93 -2.19 -7.97
CA VAL A 143 6.44 -1.55 -6.75
C VAL A 143 7.95 -1.34 -6.84
N ASN A 144 8.70 -2.39 -7.20
CA ASN A 144 10.16 -2.35 -7.14
C ASN A 144 10.78 -1.56 -8.29
N ARG A 145 10.20 -1.58 -9.50
CA ARG A 145 10.63 -0.68 -10.60
C ARG A 145 10.51 0.79 -10.25
N ALA A 146 9.49 1.15 -9.45
CA ALA A 146 9.25 2.53 -9.05
C ALA A 146 9.93 2.93 -7.71
N ASN A 147 10.67 2.01 -7.08
CA ASN A 147 11.35 2.26 -5.80
C ASN A 147 12.48 3.28 -5.96
N PRO A 148 12.40 4.46 -5.33
CA PRO A 148 13.47 5.45 -5.42
C PRO A 148 14.75 5.06 -4.68
N ASN A 149 14.70 4.03 -3.83
CA ASN A 149 15.82 3.52 -3.05
C ASN A 149 16.20 2.08 -3.44
N ALA A 150 16.03 1.71 -4.71
CA ALA A 150 16.33 0.37 -5.22
C ALA A 150 17.80 -0.08 -4.99
N HIS A 151 18.74 0.89 -4.89
CA HIS A 151 20.13 0.64 -4.55
C HIS A 151 20.36 0.03 -3.15
N ARG A 152 19.33 0.09 -2.28
CA ARG A 152 19.38 -0.47 -0.92
C ARG A 152 18.70 -1.82 -0.79
N GLY A 153 17.96 -2.26 -1.78
CA GLY A 153 17.31 -3.57 -1.77
C GLY A 153 15.85 -3.54 -2.22
N ILE A 154 15.17 -4.60 -1.88
CA ILE A 154 13.81 -4.93 -2.33
C ILE A 154 12.75 -4.43 -1.36
N ILE A 155 11.59 -4.07 -1.90
CA ILE A 155 10.35 -3.90 -1.16
C ILE A 155 9.59 -5.22 -1.24
N TYR A 156 9.56 -5.98 -0.14
CA TYR A 156 8.99 -7.33 -0.11
C TYR A 156 7.48 -7.34 0.08
N CYS A 157 6.97 -6.42 0.89
CA CYS A 157 5.55 -6.31 1.21
C CYS A 157 5.16 -4.87 1.54
N SER A 158 3.89 -4.65 1.86
CA SER A 158 3.35 -3.38 2.34
C SER A 158 2.88 -3.52 3.80
N ASN A 159 2.30 -2.46 4.37
CA ASN A 159 1.64 -2.48 5.67
C ASN A 159 0.23 -3.11 5.57
N LEU A 160 -0.51 -3.08 6.69
CA LEU A 160 -1.89 -3.59 6.76
C LEU A 160 -2.83 -2.90 5.75
N CYS A 161 -2.72 -1.59 5.61
CA CYS A 161 -3.60 -0.80 4.73
C CYS A 161 -3.05 -0.61 3.30
N THR A 162 -1.94 -1.26 2.96
CA THR A 162 -1.33 -1.36 1.63
C THR A 162 -0.77 -0.06 1.01
N GLU A 163 -0.68 1.05 1.76
CA GLU A 163 -0.16 2.32 1.24
C GLU A 163 1.34 2.51 1.45
N ILE A 164 1.97 1.81 2.40
CA ILE A 164 3.40 1.92 2.68
C ILE A 164 4.17 0.93 1.81
N ALA A 165 5.11 1.45 1.04
CA ALA A 165 6.01 0.64 0.21
C ALA A 165 7.44 1.18 0.37
N GLN A 166 8.20 0.57 1.27
CA GLN A 166 9.56 0.98 1.65
C GLN A 166 10.47 -0.24 1.71
N ASN A 167 11.77 -0.01 1.53
CA ASN A 167 12.78 -1.05 1.70
C ASN A 167 12.69 -1.65 3.09
N MET A 168 12.81 -2.97 3.15
CA MET A 168 12.84 -3.72 4.39
C MET A 168 13.86 -4.85 4.30
N SER A 169 14.44 -5.23 5.42
CA SER A 169 15.37 -6.34 5.50
C SER A 169 15.26 -7.06 6.84
N SER A 170 15.71 -8.31 6.87
CA SER A 170 15.62 -9.14 8.07
C SER A 170 16.55 -8.68 9.18
N ILE A 171 16.15 -8.95 10.43
CA ILE A 171 16.99 -8.85 11.61
C ILE A 171 17.87 -10.10 11.67
N GLU A 172 19.18 -9.91 11.89
CA GLU A 172 20.15 -11.00 11.95
C GLU A 172 20.82 -11.06 13.34
N THR A 173 20.79 -12.21 13.98
CA THR A 173 21.62 -12.46 15.17
C THR A 173 23.03 -12.83 14.71
N VAL A 174 23.98 -11.93 14.94
CA VAL A 174 25.39 -12.10 14.54
C VAL A 174 26.13 -13.04 15.48
N SER A 175 25.96 -12.85 16.81
CA SER A 175 26.54 -13.72 17.84
C SER A 175 25.64 -13.82 19.07
N THR A 176 25.84 -14.89 19.82
CA THR A 176 25.29 -15.05 21.16
C THR A 176 26.44 -15.54 22.06
N GLU A 177 26.76 -14.75 23.08
CA GLU A 177 27.88 -15.00 24.00
C GLU A 177 27.36 -15.11 25.41
N ILE A 178 27.93 -16.02 26.17
CA ILE A 178 27.70 -16.13 27.61
C ILE A 178 28.94 -15.54 28.31
N CYS A 179 28.74 -14.48 29.07
CA CYS A 179 29.82 -13.80 29.80
C CYS A 179 29.43 -13.51 31.24
N THR A 180 30.38 -13.04 32.04
CA THR A 180 30.13 -12.61 33.39
C THR A 180 30.21 -11.08 33.46
N GLU A 181 29.15 -10.44 33.99
CA GLU A 181 29.06 -9.01 34.20
C GLU A 181 28.58 -8.77 35.65
N ASP A 182 29.28 -7.94 36.38
CA ASP A 182 28.99 -7.62 37.81
C ASP A 182 28.85 -8.85 38.73
N GLY A 183 29.55 -9.96 38.40
CA GLY A 183 29.49 -11.21 39.15
C GLY A 183 28.37 -12.17 38.75
N ASP A 184 27.48 -11.78 37.85
CA ASP A 184 26.41 -12.61 37.34
C ASP A 184 26.71 -13.15 35.93
N THR A 185 26.12 -14.29 35.59
CA THR A 185 26.18 -14.85 34.24
C THR A 185 25.14 -14.20 33.37
N VAL A 186 25.57 -13.51 32.31
CA VAL A 186 24.70 -12.83 31.36
C VAL A 186 24.82 -13.40 29.93
N VAL A 187 23.76 -13.29 29.14
CA VAL A 187 23.75 -13.66 27.73
C VAL A 187 23.71 -12.38 26.89
N VAL A 188 24.79 -12.11 26.17
CA VAL A 188 24.89 -10.97 25.25
C VAL A 188 24.58 -11.44 23.85
N LYS A 189 23.60 -10.80 23.20
CA LYS A 189 23.28 -11.01 21.80
C LYS A 189 23.65 -9.80 20.96
N THR A 190 24.53 -10.00 20.00
CA THR A 190 24.83 -8.99 18.99
C THR A 190 23.87 -9.15 17.82
N ILE A 191 23.10 -8.10 17.56
CA ILE A 191 22.04 -8.12 16.53
C ILE A 191 22.37 -7.06 15.49
N ARG A 192 22.37 -7.46 14.19
CA ARG A 192 22.32 -6.52 13.07
C ARG A 192 20.84 -6.17 12.84
N PRO A 193 20.48 -4.90 13.01
CA PRO A 193 19.08 -4.48 12.92
C PRO A 193 18.63 -4.45 11.52
N GLY A 194 18.08 -5.13 10.77
CA GLY A 194 17.59 -4.90 9.43
C GLY A 194 16.86 -3.56 9.25
N ASP A 195 16.01 -3.45 8.28
CA ASP A 195 15.16 -2.27 8.07
C ASP A 195 13.74 -2.58 8.59
N PHE A 196 13.43 -2.08 9.78
CA PHE A 196 12.14 -2.23 10.46
C PHE A 196 11.28 -0.98 10.23
N VAL A 197 10.39 -1.04 9.22
CA VAL A 197 9.59 0.09 8.76
C VAL A 197 8.46 0.43 9.73
N VAL A 198 8.23 1.73 9.96
CA VAL A 198 7.12 2.27 10.76
C VAL A 198 6.34 3.29 9.93
N CYS A 199 5.02 3.24 9.98
CA CYS A 199 4.16 4.22 9.33
C CYS A 199 4.22 5.56 10.07
N ASN A 200 4.55 6.64 9.36
CA ASN A 200 4.52 8.03 9.84
C ASN A 200 3.71 8.86 8.85
N LEU A 201 2.42 9.04 9.13
CA LEU A 201 1.40 9.44 8.16
C LEU A 201 0.72 10.76 8.52
N ALA A 202 0.40 11.53 7.48
CA ALA A 202 -0.57 12.62 7.53
C ALA A 202 -1.36 12.67 6.22
N SER A 203 -2.54 13.29 6.22
CA SER A 203 -3.37 13.41 5.02
C SER A 203 -3.89 14.84 4.86
N LEU A 204 -3.72 15.38 3.66
CA LEU A 204 -4.26 16.66 3.24
C LEU A 204 -5.77 16.53 3.01
N SER A 205 -6.57 17.41 3.61
CA SER A 205 -8.02 17.46 3.34
C SER A 205 -8.31 18.25 2.07
N LEU A 206 -8.37 17.56 0.92
CA LEU A 206 -8.46 18.19 -0.41
C LEU A 206 -9.74 19.03 -0.59
N GLY A 207 -10.85 18.66 0.08
CA GLY A 207 -12.08 19.43 0.03
C GLY A 207 -11.99 20.82 0.69
N HIS A 208 -11.02 21.00 1.61
CA HIS A 208 -10.80 22.24 2.34
C HIS A 208 -9.55 23.01 1.89
N LEU A 209 -8.72 22.39 1.01
CA LEU A 209 -7.51 23.03 0.52
C LEU A 209 -7.83 23.99 -0.65
N PRO A 210 -7.14 25.14 -0.72
CA PRO A 210 -7.22 26.04 -1.88
C PRO A 210 -6.37 25.48 -3.04
N LEU A 211 -6.88 24.43 -3.70
CA LEU A 211 -6.15 23.68 -4.73
C LEU A 211 -5.77 24.54 -5.96
N GLU A 212 -6.45 25.68 -6.14
CA GLU A 212 -6.19 26.65 -7.20
C GLU A 212 -5.09 27.66 -6.81
N ASP A 213 -4.84 27.86 -5.53
CA ASP A 213 -3.74 28.70 -5.03
C ASP A 213 -2.48 27.87 -4.81
N GLU A 214 -1.64 27.89 -5.81
CA GLU A 214 -0.38 27.10 -5.82
C GLU A 214 0.57 27.48 -4.68
N LYS A 215 0.63 28.76 -4.31
CA LYS A 215 1.50 29.24 -3.23
C LYS A 215 1.03 28.70 -1.89
N GLN A 216 -0.25 28.86 -1.57
CA GLN A 216 -0.81 28.35 -0.32
C GLN A 216 -0.71 26.83 -0.23
N MET A 217 -0.93 26.12 -1.35
CA MET A 217 -0.80 24.68 -1.38
C MET A 217 0.63 24.24 -1.08
N LYS A 218 1.65 24.88 -1.71
CA LYS A 218 3.07 24.61 -1.44
C LYS A 218 3.42 24.85 0.04
N GLU A 219 2.96 25.95 0.63
CA GLU A 219 3.20 26.28 2.04
C GLU A 219 2.59 25.24 2.99
N LYS A 220 1.36 24.79 2.73
CA LYS A 220 0.70 23.77 3.54
C LYS A 220 1.40 22.42 3.42
N VAL A 221 1.75 21.99 2.21
CA VAL A 221 2.50 20.74 1.99
C VAL A 221 3.85 20.80 2.70
N ALA A 222 4.59 21.90 2.58
CA ALA A 222 5.88 22.08 3.24
C ALA A 222 5.76 22.02 4.78
N THR A 223 4.70 22.62 5.33
CA THR A 223 4.42 22.55 6.77
C THR A 223 4.19 21.12 7.24
N VAL A 224 3.41 20.34 6.50
CA VAL A 224 3.12 18.95 6.88
C VAL A 224 4.35 18.06 6.71
N VAL A 225 5.13 18.22 5.65
CA VAL A 225 6.39 17.48 5.45
C VAL A 225 7.36 17.75 6.61
N ARG A 226 7.52 19.02 7.02
CA ARG A 226 8.32 19.39 8.19
C ARG A 226 7.79 18.80 9.48
N ALA A 227 6.48 18.80 9.69
CA ALA A 227 5.84 18.24 10.88
C ALA A 227 6.11 16.73 10.97
N LEU A 228 5.94 15.98 9.87
CA LEU A 228 6.23 14.56 9.80
C LEU A 228 7.72 14.25 10.02
N ASP A 229 8.63 15.06 9.46
CA ASP A 229 10.08 14.92 9.72
C ASP A 229 10.41 15.15 11.21
N ASN A 230 9.78 16.14 11.85
CA ASN A 230 9.98 16.39 13.28
C ASN A 230 9.43 15.25 14.16
N VAL A 231 8.33 14.61 13.79
CA VAL A 231 7.79 13.44 14.51
C VAL A 231 8.84 12.32 14.61
N ILE A 232 9.67 12.13 13.60
CA ILE A 232 10.73 11.11 13.63
C ILE A 232 11.72 11.35 14.79
N GLU A 233 12.04 12.60 15.09
CA GLU A 233 12.94 12.96 16.20
C GLU A 233 12.24 12.95 17.56
N LEU A 234 10.99 13.38 17.61
CA LEU A 234 10.26 13.60 18.86
C LEU A 234 9.55 12.34 19.38
N ASN A 235 9.42 11.31 18.54
CA ASN A 235 8.69 10.10 18.87
C ASN A 235 9.49 9.21 19.84
N PHE A 236 8.76 8.54 20.74
CA PHE A 236 9.30 7.45 21.53
C PHE A 236 9.27 6.15 20.73
N TYR A 237 10.39 5.44 20.67
CA TYR A 237 10.54 4.17 19.98
C TYR A 237 10.69 3.03 20.99
N PRO A 238 9.66 2.20 21.20
CA PRO A 238 9.76 1.05 22.11
C PRO A 238 10.70 -0.04 21.58
N ILE A 239 10.99 -0.02 20.26
CA ILE A 239 11.85 -0.99 19.58
C ILE A 239 13.02 -0.24 18.93
N PRO A 240 14.27 -0.48 19.33
CA PRO A 240 15.44 0.21 18.77
C PRO A 240 15.58 0.07 17.25
N PHE A 241 15.17 -1.07 16.69
CA PHE A 241 15.24 -1.32 15.24
C PHE A 241 14.38 -0.35 14.43
N ALA A 242 13.20 0.01 14.95
CA ALA A 242 12.32 1.01 14.36
C ALA A 242 12.96 2.40 14.38
N GLN A 243 13.58 2.78 15.49
CA GLN A 243 14.32 4.05 15.63
C GLN A 243 15.45 4.14 14.61
N ILE A 244 16.29 3.11 14.52
CA ILE A 244 17.42 3.04 13.60
C ILE A 244 16.94 3.20 12.15
N THR A 245 15.91 2.46 11.74
CA THR A 245 15.35 2.52 10.38
C THR A 245 14.78 3.90 10.07
N ASN A 246 13.97 4.45 10.99
CA ASN A 246 13.38 5.76 10.79
C ASN A 246 14.43 6.89 10.69
N HIS A 247 15.50 6.84 11.47
CA HIS A 247 16.57 7.82 11.38
C HIS A 247 17.40 7.66 10.11
N ARG A 248 17.59 6.44 9.58
CA ARG A 248 18.34 6.19 8.34
C ARG A 248 17.61 6.67 7.09
N TYR A 249 16.33 6.32 6.97
CA TYR A 249 15.51 6.64 5.79
C TYR A 249 14.71 7.93 5.95
N ARG A 250 14.35 8.30 7.16
CA ARG A 250 13.47 9.45 7.46
C ARG A 250 12.18 9.41 6.64
N SER A 251 11.63 8.23 6.49
CA SER A 251 10.45 8.01 5.65
C SER A 251 9.21 8.66 6.24
N ILE A 252 8.42 9.30 5.38
CA ILE A 252 7.12 9.84 5.70
C ILE A 252 6.09 9.34 4.70
N GLY A 253 4.82 9.48 5.01
CA GLY A 253 3.71 9.15 4.13
C GLY A 253 2.68 10.26 4.15
N LEU A 254 2.91 11.30 3.34
CA LEU A 254 1.90 12.34 3.13
C LEU A 254 0.87 11.85 2.12
N GLY A 255 -0.38 11.77 2.54
CA GLY A 255 -1.50 11.35 1.73
C GLY A 255 -2.55 12.44 1.54
N ALA A 256 -3.73 11.99 1.13
CA ALA A 256 -4.88 12.86 0.91
C ALA A 256 -6.18 12.20 1.39
N SER A 257 -7.07 13.00 1.91
CA SER A 257 -8.48 12.69 2.19
C SER A 257 -9.38 13.72 1.52
N GLY A 258 -10.69 13.48 1.51
CA GLY A 258 -11.61 14.47 0.97
C GLY A 258 -11.57 14.63 -0.54
N TYR A 259 -11.15 13.59 -1.26
CA TYR A 259 -11.06 13.70 -2.71
C TYR A 259 -12.45 13.84 -3.36
N HIS A 260 -13.42 12.99 -2.99
CA HIS A 260 -14.80 13.12 -3.49
C HIS A 260 -15.44 14.44 -3.06
N HIS A 261 -15.14 14.93 -1.84
CA HIS A 261 -15.54 16.28 -1.40
C HIS A 261 -14.97 17.36 -2.32
N ALA A 262 -13.68 17.28 -2.69
CA ALA A 262 -13.05 18.23 -3.61
C ALA A 262 -13.69 18.24 -5.00
N LEU A 263 -14.09 17.09 -5.52
CA LEU A 263 -14.83 16.96 -6.77
C LEU A 263 -16.23 17.56 -6.66
N ALA A 264 -16.94 17.28 -5.56
CA ALA A 264 -18.32 17.71 -5.37
C ALA A 264 -18.44 19.24 -5.31
N VAL A 265 -17.57 19.91 -4.57
CA VAL A 265 -17.60 21.40 -4.48
C VAL A 265 -17.21 22.09 -5.79
N ARG A 266 -16.58 21.37 -6.71
CA ARG A 266 -16.22 21.82 -8.07
C ARG A 266 -17.19 21.40 -9.17
N GLY A 267 -18.19 20.61 -8.82
CA GLY A 267 -19.15 20.08 -9.78
C GLY A 267 -18.59 19.02 -10.72
N ILE A 268 -17.44 18.43 -10.41
CA ILE A 268 -16.75 17.41 -11.23
C ILE A 268 -17.35 16.03 -10.94
N ARG A 269 -17.84 15.36 -11.97
CA ARG A 269 -18.38 14.00 -11.83
C ARG A 269 -17.27 12.97 -11.78
N TRP A 270 -17.48 11.94 -10.97
CA TRP A 270 -16.50 10.84 -10.82
C TRP A 270 -16.19 10.13 -12.14
N GLU A 271 -17.20 9.82 -12.92
CA GLU A 271 -17.09 9.16 -14.22
C GLU A 271 -16.95 10.22 -15.34
N SER A 272 -15.79 10.89 -15.40
CA SER A 272 -15.50 11.92 -16.42
C SER A 272 -13.99 12.05 -16.66
N GLU A 273 -13.63 12.45 -17.87
CA GLU A 273 -12.23 12.78 -18.21
C GLU A 273 -11.75 14.04 -17.46
N GLU A 274 -12.67 14.94 -17.08
CA GLU A 274 -12.37 16.09 -16.23
C GLU A 274 -11.85 15.64 -14.86
N HIS A 275 -12.47 14.60 -14.27
CA HIS A 275 -11.98 13.97 -13.03
C HIS A 275 -10.54 13.48 -13.17
N LEU A 276 -10.23 12.75 -14.24
CA LEU A 276 -8.88 12.22 -14.46
C LEU A 276 -7.86 13.35 -14.63
N SER A 277 -8.19 14.37 -15.41
CA SER A 277 -7.32 15.55 -15.59
C SER A 277 -7.14 16.37 -14.29
N PHE A 278 -8.18 16.47 -13.48
CA PHE A 278 -8.12 17.13 -12.18
C PHE A 278 -7.21 16.36 -11.22
N MET A 279 -7.38 15.04 -11.15
CA MET A 279 -6.57 14.13 -10.34
C MET A 279 -5.08 14.25 -10.67
N ASP A 280 -4.74 14.21 -11.94
CA ASP A 280 -3.36 14.33 -12.44
C ASP A 280 -2.71 15.63 -11.94
N LYS A 281 -3.35 16.77 -12.22
CA LYS A 281 -2.84 18.09 -11.82
C LYS A 281 -2.67 18.24 -10.32
N VAL A 282 -3.64 17.78 -9.53
CA VAL A 282 -3.60 17.93 -8.06
C VAL A 282 -2.45 17.12 -7.47
N PHE A 283 -2.30 15.86 -7.87
CA PHE A 283 -1.26 15.00 -7.31
C PHE A 283 0.13 15.31 -7.85
N GLU A 284 0.25 15.76 -9.09
CA GLU A 284 1.51 16.30 -9.62
C GLU A 284 2.00 17.50 -8.77
N ARG A 285 1.12 18.45 -8.46
CA ARG A 285 1.46 19.63 -7.63
C ARG A 285 1.82 19.25 -6.20
N ILE A 286 1.09 18.31 -5.59
CA ILE A 286 1.40 17.81 -4.25
C ILE A 286 2.78 17.14 -4.24
N ASN A 287 3.08 16.30 -5.24
CA ASN A 287 4.37 15.64 -5.36
C ASN A 287 5.51 16.65 -5.55
N TYR A 288 5.34 17.60 -6.45
CA TYR A 288 6.32 18.68 -6.65
C TYR A 288 6.60 19.43 -5.34
N ALA A 289 5.55 19.83 -4.64
CA ALA A 289 5.67 20.59 -3.39
C ALA A 289 6.34 19.76 -2.28
N ALA A 290 6.02 18.46 -2.18
CA ALA A 290 6.60 17.56 -1.18
C ALA A 290 8.11 17.34 -1.43
N ILE A 291 8.50 17.10 -2.69
CA ILE A 291 9.91 16.96 -3.07
C ILE A 291 10.68 18.25 -2.80
N ALA A 292 10.14 19.41 -3.21
CA ALA A 292 10.75 20.70 -2.96
C ALA A 292 10.94 20.97 -1.46
N ALA A 293 9.91 20.67 -0.64
CA ALA A 293 9.97 20.83 0.81
C ALA A 293 11.02 19.91 1.47
N SER A 294 11.07 18.64 1.06
CA SER A 294 12.06 17.69 1.57
C SER A 294 13.50 18.08 1.17
N SER A 295 13.68 18.64 -0.03
CA SER A 295 15.00 19.15 -0.46
C SER A 295 15.43 20.40 0.33
N GLU A 296 14.50 21.33 0.64
CA GLU A 296 14.80 22.46 1.53
C GLU A 296 15.15 21.99 2.95
N LEU A 297 14.44 20.99 3.49
CA LEU A 297 14.79 20.40 4.77
C LEU A 297 16.16 19.71 4.75
N ALA A 298 16.54 19.09 3.64
CA ALA A 298 17.88 18.51 3.49
C ALA A 298 18.98 19.58 3.53
N LYS A 299 18.75 20.74 2.93
CA LYS A 299 19.67 21.89 3.03
C LYS A 299 19.81 22.38 4.46
N GLU A 300 18.74 22.37 5.22
CA GLU A 300 18.71 22.84 6.62
C GLU A 300 19.29 21.82 7.61
N LYS A 301 18.94 20.53 7.45
CA LYS A 301 19.16 19.47 8.46
C LYS A 301 20.02 18.29 7.95
N GLY A 302 20.49 18.32 6.72
CA GLY A 302 21.18 17.22 6.05
C GLY A 302 20.21 16.24 5.35
N ALA A 303 20.73 15.55 4.34
CA ALA A 303 20.00 14.51 3.62
C ALA A 303 19.83 13.24 4.49
N TYR A 304 18.88 12.38 4.10
CA TYR A 304 18.76 11.06 4.74
C TYR A 304 20.01 10.21 4.45
N HIS A 305 20.27 9.22 5.33
CA HIS A 305 21.56 8.50 5.33
C HIS A 305 21.90 7.78 4.02
N TYR A 306 20.89 7.25 3.33
CA TYR A 306 21.06 6.48 2.09
C TYR A 306 20.73 7.28 0.82
N PHE A 307 20.88 8.61 0.87
CA PHE A 307 20.59 9.46 -0.30
C PHE A 307 21.51 9.17 -1.49
N GLU A 308 22.79 8.92 -1.21
CA GLU A 308 23.78 8.64 -2.25
C GLU A 308 23.46 7.33 -2.99
N GLY A 309 23.44 7.37 -4.31
CA GLY A 309 23.06 6.26 -5.18
C GLY A 309 21.56 6.08 -5.39
N SER A 310 20.72 6.86 -4.71
CA SER A 310 19.25 6.79 -4.90
C SER A 310 18.79 7.36 -6.24
N ASP A 311 17.60 7.00 -6.67
CA ASP A 311 16.93 7.60 -7.83
C ASP A 311 16.72 9.12 -7.66
N TRP A 312 16.66 9.61 -6.42
CA TRP A 312 16.62 11.02 -6.11
C TRP A 312 17.91 11.73 -6.51
N GLN A 313 19.06 11.18 -6.09
CA GLN A 313 20.37 11.76 -6.41
C GLN A 313 20.68 11.69 -7.89
N THR A 314 20.43 10.54 -8.51
CA THR A 314 20.77 10.29 -9.92
C THR A 314 19.82 10.99 -10.90
N GLY A 315 18.66 11.48 -10.40
CA GLY A 315 17.59 12.04 -11.21
C GLY A 315 16.71 10.99 -11.89
N ALA A 316 16.97 9.71 -11.69
CA ALA A 316 16.21 8.61 -12.29
C ALA A 316 14.71 8.64 -11.87
N TYR A 317 14.39 9.11 -10.66
CA TYR A 317 13.02 9.32 -10.21
C TYR A 317 12.20 10.18 -11.17
N PHE A 318 12.76 11.29 -11.63
CA PHE A 318 12.10 12.25 -12.53
C PHE A 318 11.97 11.69 -13.94
N ILE A 319 13.02 11.00 -14.41
CA ILE A 319 13.05 10.38 -15.75
C ILE A 319 12.00 9.27 -15.85
N LYS A 320 11.94 8.36 -14.89
CA LYS A 320 10.98 7.23 -14.85
C LYS A 320 9.52 7.71 -14.86
N ARG A 321 9.24 8.94 -14.40
CA ARG A 321 7.90 9.53 -14.33
C ARG A 321 7.60 10.51 -15.47
N GLY A 322 8.55 10.75 -16.38
CA GLY A 322 8.36 11.65 -17.51
C GLY A 322 8.28 13.13 -17.13
N TYR A 323 8.84 13.53 -15.99
CA TYR A 323 8.86 14.92 -15.53
C TYR A 323 9.87 15.76 -16.28
N ASN A 324 9.47 16.30 -17.45
CA ASN A 324 10.34 16.95 -18.43
C ASN A 324 10.20 18.48 -18.53
N SER A 325 9.25 19.09 -17.81
CA SER A 325 9.07 20.54 -17.84
C SER A 325 10.31 21.27 -17.28
N PRO A 326 10.54 22.54 -17.64
CA PRO A 326 11.66 23.33 -17.09
C PRO A 326 11.66 23.37 -15.56
N GLU A 327 10.48 23.45 -14.92
CA GLU A 327 10.34 23.45 -13.48
C GLU A 327 10.77 22.13 -12.84
N TRP A 328 10.35 21.00 -13.40
CA TRP A 328 10.75 19.68 -12.95
C TRP A 328 12.26 19.43 -13.13
N LYS A 329 12.84 19.88 -14.24
CA LYS A 329 14.29 19.81 -14.47
C LYS A 329 15.07 20.64 -13.45
N ALA A 330 14.59 21.84 -13.15
CA ALA A 330 15.22 22.70 -12.12
C ALA A 330 15.12 22.05 -10.73
N LEU A 331 13.99 21.43 -10.39
CA LEU A 331 13.82 20.70 -9.14
C LEU A 331 14.74 19.47 -9.08
N ALA A 332 14.87 18.72 -10.16
CA ALA A 332 15.77 17.56 -10.22
C ALA A 332 17.24 17.95 -9.96
N VAL A 333 17.73 19.04 -10.57
CA VAL A 333 19.07 19.60 -10.32
C VAL A 333 19.21 20.02 -8.85
N LYS A 334 18.19 20.68 -8.30
CA LYS A 334 18.19 21.10 -6.90
C LYS A 334 18.28 19.90 -5.95
N VAL A 335 17.48 18.87 -6.18
CA VAL A 335 17.48 17.63 -5.38
C VAL A 335 18.83 16.94 -5.46
N SER A 336 19.42 16.81 -6.67
CA SER A 336 20.72 16.18 -6.85
C SER A 336 21.85 16.90 -6.09
N THR A 337 21.77 18.24 -5.96
CA THR A 337 22.81 19.06 -5.32
C THR A 337 22.58 19.30 -3.82
N GLN A 338 21.34 19.48 -3.39
CA GLN A 338 20.99 19.75 -1.99
C GLN A 338 20.65 18.51 -1.18
N GLY A 339 20.23 17.42 -1.86
CA GLY A 339 19.75 16.21 -1.24
C GLY A 339 18.24 16.19 -1.00
N MET A 340 17.78 15.08 -0.43
CA MET A 340 16.45 14.86 0.11
C MET A 340 16.54 14.56 1.60
N ARG A 341 15.67 15.18 2.41
CA ARG A 341 15.59 14.87 3.85
C ARG A 341 14.94 13.52 4.10
N ASN A 342 13.96 13.16 3.27
CA ASN A 342 13.10 11.99 3.43
C ASN A 342 13.29 11.05 2.23
N ALA A 343 13.54 9.77 2.49
CA ALA A 343 13.73 8.74 1.46
C ALA A 343 12.44 8.41 0.70
N TYR A 344 11.29 8.53 1.40
CA TYR A 344 9.95 8.32 0.88
C TYR A 344 9.04 9.45 1.37
N LEU A 345 8.09 9.88 0.52
CA LEU A 345 7.29 11.08 0.75
C LEU A 345 5.78 10.82 0.77
N LEU A 346 5.22 10.21 -0.26
CA LEU A 346 3.77 10.14 -0.48
C LEU A 346 3.23 8.73 -0.32
N ALA A 347 2.15 8.61 0.46
CA ALA A 347 1.39 7.38 0.65
C ALA A 347 -0.09 7.72 0.91
N ILE A 348 -1.02 7.05 0.26
CA ILE A 348 -2.45 7.34 0.43
C ILE A 348 -3.10 6.34 1.38
N ALA A 349 -3.28 6.76 2.63
CA ALA A 349 -3.95 5.99 3.67
C ALA A 349 -5.49 6.04 3.53
N PRO A 350 -6.24 5.09 4.13
CA PRO A 350 -7.70 5.05 4.04
C PRO A 350 -8.40 6.23 4.71
N THR A 351 -7.86 6.76 5.78
CA THR A 351 -8.32 7.92 6.58
C THR A 351 -9.76 7.81 7.12
N SER A 352 -10.27 6.60 7.36
CA SER A 352 -11.66 6.37 7.77
C SER A 352 -12.11 7.18 9.01
N SER A 353 -11.25 7.26 10.04
CA SER A 353 -11.56 8.02 11.27
C SER A 353 -11.15 9.48 11.19
N THR A 354 -9.97 9.78 10.62
CA THR A 354 -9.43 11.14 10.57
C THR A 354 -10.21 12.04 9.62
N SER A 355 -10.78 11.50 8.54
CA SER A 355 -11.66 12.26 7.65
C SER A 355 -12.94 12.73 8.33
N ILE A 356 -13.45 11.97 9.28
CA ILE A 356 -14.62 12.34 10.09
C ILE A 356 -14.31 13.56 10.95
N ILE A 357 -13.18 13.54 11.65
CA ILE A 357 -12.71 14.67 12.47
C ILE A 357 -12.47 15.90 11.60
N ALA A 358 -11.94 15.71 10.39
CA ALA A 358 -11.69 16.78 9.45
C ALA A 358 -12.95 17.27 8.70
N GLY A 359 -14.12 16.65 8.90
CA GLY A 359 -15.36 17.03 8.22
C GLY A 359 -15.31 16.85 6.70
N THR A 360 -14.64 15.77 6.23
CA THR A 360 -14.44 15.51 4.81
C THR A 360 -14.67 14.03 4.45
N THR A 361 -14.56 13.64 3.16
CA THR A 361 -14.68 12.24 2.74
C THR A 361 -13.40 11.46 2.99
N ALA A 362 -13.52 10.14 3.21
CA ALA A 362 -12.38 9.29 3.46
C ALA A 362 -11.52 9.10 2.20
N GLY A 363 -10.20 9.18 2.36
CA GLY A 363 -9.21 8.85 1.33
C GLY A 363 -9.45 9.51 -0.02
N THR A 364 -9.23 8.71 -1.04
CA THR A 364 -9.42 9.07 -2.45
C THR A 364 -10.48 8.19 -3.13
N ASP A 365 -11.32 7.53 -2.37
CA ASP A 365 -12.43 6.70 -2.84
C ASP A 365 -13.73 7.49 -2.99
N PRO A 366 -14.69 7.01 -3.80
CA PRO A 366 -16.05 7.56 -3.78
C PRO A 366 -16.76 7.23 -2.46
N VAL A 367 -17.69 8.07 -2.04
CA VAL A 367 -18.50 7.81 -0.84
C VAL A 367 -19.36 6.56 -1.04
N MET A 368 -19.52 5.76 0.01
CA MET A 368 -20.43 4.62 -0.03
C MET A 368 -21.90 5.07 -0.07
N LYS A 369 -22.26 6.03 0.76
CA LYS A 369 -23.61 6.64 0.84
C LYS A 369 -23.50 8.15 1.06
N ARG A 370 -24.49 8.91 0.61
CA ARG A 370 -24.60 10.37 0.85
C ARG A 370 -24.96 10.73 2.28
N PHE A 371 -25.74 9.87 2.89
CA PHE A 371 -26.20 9.95 4.27
C PHE A 371 -26.33 8.52 4.82
N PHE A 372 -25.86 8.30 6.05
CA PHE A 372 -26.05 7.08 6.80
C PHE A 372 -25.93 7.33 8.29
N LEU A 373 -26.45 6.40 9.08
CA LEU A 373 -26.28 6.38 10.52
C LEU A 373 -25.17 5.40 10.85
N GLU A 374 -24.10 5.87 11.47
CA GLU A 374 -23.00 5.03 11.96
C GLU A 374 -23.21 4.72 13.42
N GLU A 375 -23.32 3.45 13.77
CA GLU A 375 -23.31 3.03 15.16
C GLU A 375 -21.87 2.96 15.67
N LYS A 376 -21.56 3.72 16.71
CA LYS A 376 -20.23 3.72 17.34
C LYS A 376 -20.38 3.73 18.85
N LYS A 377 -19.93 2.64 19.50
CA LYS A 377 -20.01 2.46 20.97
C LYS A 377 -21.44 2.72 21.51
N GLY A 378 -22.45 2.19 20.82
CA GLY A 378 -23.85 2.31 21.21
C GLY A 378 -24.51 3.66 20.88
N ALA A 379 -23.80 4.58 20.24
CA ALA A 379 -24.36 5.86 19.76
C ALA A 379 -24.53 5.84 18.24
N MET A 380 -25.73 6.24 17.79
CA MET A 380 -26.02 6.43 16.35
C MET A 380 -25.58 7.81 15.91
N LEU A 381 -24.54 7.89 15.09
CA LEU A 381 -23.98 9.15 14.60
C LEU A 381 -24.39 9.39 13.14
N PRO A 382 -25.10 10.48 12.83
CA PRO A 382 -25.42 10.80 11.45
C PRO A 382 -24.17 11.21 10.68
N ARG A 383 -23.98 10.59 9.51
CA ARG A 383 -22.94 10.91 8.55
C ARG A 383 -23.56 11.49 7.30
N VAL A 384 -23.15 12.69 6.93
CA VAL A 384 -23.61 13.39 5.74
C VAL A 384 -22.40 13.70 4.88
N ALA A 385 -22.51 13.48 3.57
CA ALA A 385 -21.45 13.88 2.64
C ALA A 385 -21.21 15.41 2.77
N PRO A 386 -19.95 15.85 2.85
CA PRO A 386 -19.62 17.27 3.08
C PRO A 386 -20.21 18.17 2.00
N ALA A 387 -20.69 19.36 2.38
CA ALA A 387 -21.32 20.32 1.47
C ALA A 387 -22.49 19.73 0.64
N LEU A 388 -23.19 18.73 1.18
CA LEU A 388 -24.35 18.14 0.50
C LEU A 388 -25.46 19.17 0.30
N SER A 389 -25.89 19.36 -0.94
CA SER A 389 -26.89 20.33 -1.39
C SER A 389 -27.50 19.85 -2.71
N ASP A 390 -28.52 20.56 -3.20
CA ASP A 390 -29.13 20.28 -4.51
C ASP A 390 -28.09 20.27 -5.66
N LYS A 391 -27.04 21.10 -5.54
CA LYS A 391 -25.97 21.18 -6.54
C LYS A 391 -24.98 20.03 -6.47
N THR A 392 -24.70 19.49 -5.28
CA THR A 392 -23.69 18.46 -5.05
C THR A 392 -24.28 17.05 -4.92
N TYR A 393 -25.58 16.94 -4.73
CA TYR A 393 -26.28 15.67 -4.53
C TYR A 393 -25.97 14.64 -5.62
N TRP A 394 -25.99 15.05 -6.88
CA TRP A 394 -25.77 14.17 -8.03
C TRP A 394 -24.29 13.88 -8.31
N ILE A 395 -23.38 14.69 -7.74
CA ILE A 395 -21.93 14.44 -7.84
C ILE A 395 -21.55 13.31 -6.90
N TYR A 396 -22.13 13.25 -5.69
CA TYR A 396 -21.89 12.17 -4.72
C TYR A 396 -22.59 10.88 -5.13
N LYS A 397 -22.14 10.28 -6.24
CA LYS A 397 -22.55 8.93 -6.64
C LYS A 397 -21.96 7.89 -5.70
N SER A 398 -22.77 6.91 -5.27
CA SER A 398 -22.30 5.83 -4.40
C SER A 398 -21.18 5.03 -5.05
N ALA A 399 -20.20 4.62 -4.26
CA ALA A 399 -19.11 3.74 -4.70
C ALA A 399 -19.60 2.46 -5.38
N TYR A 400 -20.69 1.87 -4.87
CA TYR A 400 -21.30 0.66 -5.43
C TYR A 400 -22.06 0.87 -6.75
N LEU A 401 -22.39 2.10 -7.07
CA LEU A 401 -23.05 2.48 -8.34
C LEU A 401 -22.06 3.04 -9.36
N THR A 402 -20.83 3.34 -8.93
CA THR A 402 -19.77 3.89 -9.76
C THR A 402 -19.11 2.78 -10.57
N ASP A 403 -18.88 3.03 -11.86
CA ASP A 403 -18.03 2.14 -12.66
C ASP A 403 -16.60 2.17 -12.12
N GLN A 404 -16.17 1.01 -11.58
CA GLN A 404 -14.89 0.86 -10.93
C GLN A 404 -13.68 1.08 -11.87
N THR A 405 -13.89 1.00 -13.17
CA THR A 405 -12.83 1.29 -14.15
C THR A 405 -12.33 2.73 -14.03
N TRP A 406 -13.21 3.68 -13.72
CA TRP A 406 -12.84 5.08 -13.47
C TRP A 406 -12.01 5.24 -12.20
N SER A 407 -12.37 4.55 -11.12
CA SER A 407 -11.61 4.55 -9.88
C SER A 407 -10.19 3.98 -10.09
N ILE A 408 -10.08 2.91 -10.87
CA ILE A 408 -8.80 2.27 -11.20
C ILE A 408 -7.95 3.18 -12.10
N ARG A 409 -8.53 3.76 -13.15
CA ARG A 409 -7.83 4.72 -14.03
C ARG A 409 -7.30 5.92 -13.23
N ALA A 410 -8.14 6.49 -12.37
CA ALA A 410 -7.74 7.57 -11.47
C ALA A 410 -6.61 7.13 -10.51
N ALA A 411 -6.68 5.91 -9.96
CA ALA A 411 -5.64 5.36 -9.12
C ALA A 411 -4.32 5.17 -9.88
N GLY A 412 -4.36 4.73 -11.14
CA GLY A 412 -3.16 4.60 -12.00
C GLY A 412 -2.49 5.95 -12.27
N ILE A 413 -3.27 6.97 -12.64
CA ILE A 413 -2.78 8.34 -12.84
C ILE A 413 -2.16 8.88 -11.56
N ARG A 414 -2.85 8.76 -10.43
CA ARG A 414 -2.36 9.18 -9.12
C ARG A 414 -1.08 8.44 -8.72
N GLN A 415 -0.99 7.14 -9.03
CA GLN A 415 0.18 6.32 -8.70
C GLN A 415 1.48 6.82 -9.36
N LEU A 416 1.39 7.48 -10.51
CA LEU A 416 2.55 8.12 -11.14
C LEU A 416 3.20 9.15 -10.22
N HIS A 417 2.39 9.86 -9.44
CA HIS A 417 2.84 10.93 -8.56
C HIS A 417 3.16 10.47 -7.12
N ILE A 418 2.90 9.20 -6.79
CA ILE A 418 3.11 8.64 -5.46
C ILE A 418 4.30 7.68 -5.50
N ASP A 419 5.32 7.96 -4.68
CA ASP A 419 6.51 7.12 -4.59
C ASP A 419 6.25 5.79 -3.85
N GLN A 420 5.43 5.79 -2.82
CA GLN A 420 4.97 4.57 -2.15
C GLN A 420 3.72 3.98 -2.84
N ALA A 421 2.67 3.69 -2.09
CA ALA A 421 1.47 3.05 -2.62
C ALA A 421 0.18 3.76 -2.13
N GLN A 422 -0.96 3.16 -2.39
CA GLN A 422 -2.27 3.70 -2.04
C GLN A 422 -3.24 2.59 -1.63
N SER A 423 -4.08 2.88 -0.65
CA SER A 423 -5.15 1.98 -0.18
C SER A 423 -6.35 2.07 -1.13
N LEU A 424 -6.25 1.44 -2.30
CA LEU A 424 -7.33 1.42 -3.30
C LEU A 424 -8.34 0.32 -2.95
N ASN A 425 -9.59 0.68 -2.68
CA ASN A 425 -10.69 -0.26 -2.56
C ASN A 425 -11.40 -0.47 -3.90
N LEU A 426 -11.89 -1.70 -4.13
CA LEU A 426 -12.79 -2.03 -5.23
C LEU A 426 -14.18 -2.32 -4.64
N TYR A 427 -15.22 -1.72 -5.22
CA TYR A 427 -16.59 -1.86 -4.76
C TYR A 427 -17.38 -2.68 -5.78
N ILE A 428 -17.90 -3.83 -5.35
CA ILE A 428 -18.67 -4.74 -6.20
C ILE A 428 -20.02 -5.07 -5.57
N THR A 429 -20.98 -5.44 -6.41
CA THR A 429 -22.26 -5.99 -5.99
C THR A 429 -22.33 -7.47 -6.33
N ASN A 430 -23.37 -8.17 -5.86
CA ASN A 430 -23.64 -9.57 -6.22
C ASN A 430 -23.92 -9.80 -7.71
N GLU A 431 -24.07 -8.75 -8.49
CA GLU A 431 -24.23 -8.83 -9.95
C GLU A 431 -22.90 -9.05 -10.68
N PHE A 432 -21.76 -8.79 -10.02
CA PHE A 432 -20.44 -8.98 -10.61
C PHE A 432 -20.11 -10.46 -10.78
N THR A 433 -19.79 -10.85 -11.98
CA THR A 433 -19.22 -12.16 -12.28
C THR A 433 -17.73 -12.21 -11.89
N LEU A 434 -17.20 -13.40 -11.58
CA LEU A 434 -15.76 -13.56 -11.31
C LEU A 434 -14.88 -13.05 -12.48
N ARG A 435 -15.38 -13.13 -13.72
CA ARG A 435 -14.67 -12.60 -14.88
C ARG A 435 -14.56 -11.07 -14.83
N GLN A 436 -15.62 -10.38 -14.44
CA GLN A 436 -15.60 -8.92 -14.30
C GLN A 436 -14.65 -8.50 -13.18
N VAL A 437 -14.65 -9.21 -12.03
CA VAL A 437 -13.71 -8.92 -10.95
C VAL A 437 -12.26 -9.15 -11.40
N LEU A 438 -11.98 -10.23 -12.12
CA LEU A 438 -10.64 -10.46 -12.71
C LEU A 438 -10.22 -9.30 -13.63
N ASN A 439 -11.14 -8.81 -14.45
CA ASN A 439 -10.85 -7.69 -15.36
C ASN A 439 -10.49 -6.41 -14.60
N LEU A 440 -11.07 -6.17 -13.41
CA LEU A 440 -10.68 -5.04 -12.56
C LEU A 440 -9.25 -5.18 -12.05
N TYR A 441 -8.84 -6.38 -11.61
CA TYR A 441 -7.46 -6.64 -11.18
C TYR A 441 -6.45 -6.48 -12.33
N LEU A 442 -6.79 -7.01 -13.52
CA LEU A 442 -5.95 -6.86 -14.71
C LEU A 442 -5.82 -5.39 -15.10
N LEU A 443 -6.91 -4.62 -15.07
CA LEU A 443 -6.89 -3.20 -15.35
C LEU A 443 -6.04 -2.44 -14.32
N ALA A 444 -6.15 -2.76 -13.04
CA ALA A 444 -5.33 -2.14 -12.00
C ALA A 444 -3.83 -2.37 -12.24
N TRP A 445 -3.45 -3.61 -12.56
CA TRP A 445 -2.09 -3.93 -12.95
C TRP A 445 -1.64 -3.17 -14.20
N GLU A 446 -2.44 -3.12 -15.26
CA GLU A 446 -2.14 -2.41 -16.51
C GLU A 446 -2.00 -0.90 -16.33
N CYS A 447 -2.80 -0.32 -15.43
CA CYS A 447 -2.69 1.08 -15.05
C CYS A 447 -1.50 1.39 -14.12
N GLY A 448 -0.67 0.40 -13.78
CA GLY A 448 0.50 0.59 -12.93
C GLY A 448 0.15 0.81 -11.45
N VAL A 449 -1.03 0.39 -11.00
CA VAL A 449 -1.40 0.43 -9.59
C VAL A 449 -0.55 -0.57 -8.82
N LYS A 450 0.13 -0.11 -7.77
CA LYS A 450 1.03 -0.94 -6.96
C LYS A 450 0.30 -1.93 -6.07
N THR A 451 -0.83 -1.49 -5.50
CA THR A 451 -1.58 -2.24 -4.48
C THR A 451 -3.09 -2.09 -4.67
N VAL A 452 -3.82 -3.17 -4.37
CA VAL A 452 -5.28 -3.13 -4.20
C VAL A 452 -5.58 -3.60 -2.79
N TYR A 453 -6.37 -2.83 -2.05
CA TYR A 453 -6.72 -3.08 -0.66
C TYR A 453 -7.93 -4.02 -0.57
N TYR A 454 -9.07 -3.58 -0.06
CA TYR A 454 -10.25 -4.44 0.03
C TYR A 454 -11.04 -4.53 -1.27
N VAL A 455 -11.58 -5.71 -1.54
CA VAL A 455 -12.78 -5.86 -2.37
C VAL A 455 -13.99 -5.78 -1.46
N ARG A 456 -14.71 -4.67 -1.52
CA ARG A 456 -15.92 -4.44 -0.73
C ARG A 456 -17.12 -4.94 -1.50
N SER A 457 -17.66 -6.08 -1.09
CA SER A 457 -18.87 -6.67 -1.69
C SER A 457 -20.11 -6.21 -0.92
N LYS A 458 -21.18 -5.88 -1.66
CA LYS A 458 -22.48 -5.56 -1.10
C LYS A 458 -23.49 -6.61 -1.55
N SER A 459 -24.12 -7.30 -0.59
CA SER A 459 -25.34 -8.04 -0.82
C SER A 459 -26.53 -7.08 -0.82
N LEU A 460 -27.45 -7.23 -1.77
CA LEU A 460 -28.65 -6.38 -1.86
C LEU A 460 -29.64 -6.59 -0.69
N GLU A 461 -29.45 -7.63 0.12
CA GLU A 461 -30.42 -8.06 1.14
C GLU A 461 -29.98 -7.81 2.58
N VAL A 462 -28.76 -7.37 2.85
CA VAL A 462 -28.27 -7.12 4.21
C VAL A 462 -28.06 -5.64 4.42
N GLU A 463 -28.89 -5.00 5.24
CA GLU A 463 -28.54 -3.70 5.85
C GLU A 463 -27.27 -3.93 6.68
N GLU A 464 -26.19 -3.27 6.25
CA GLU A 464 -24.87 -3.47 6.79
C GLU A 464 -24.80 -3.13 8.28
N CYS A 465 -24.33 -4.08 9.06
CA CYS A 465 -23.71 -3.79 10.35
C CYS A 465 -22.38 -3.05 10.05
N GLU A 466 -22.40 -1.72 10.08
CA GLU A 466 -21.25 -0.87 9.74
C GLU A 466 -20.16 -0.87 10.83
N SER A 467 -20.38 -1.61 11.93
CA SER A 467 -19.44 -1.72 13.06
C SER A 467 -18.19 -2.55 12.77
N CYS A 468 -18.17 -3.34 11.67
CA CYS A 468 -17.03 -4.18 11.31
C CYS A 468 -16.04 -3.54 10.32
N ALA A 469 -16.22 -2.27 9.98
CA ALA A 469 -15.42 -1.57 8.98
C ALA A 469 -14.44 -0.53 9.59
N SER A 470 -14.17 -0.61 10.88
CA SER A 470 -13.23 0.29 11.57
C SER A 470 -11.88 -0.38 11.84
#